data_39843f6c97bd63cc29ca11f2cdddb7c9
#
_entry.id   39843f6c97bd63cc29ca11f2cdddb7c9
#
_cell.length_a   1.000
_cell.length_b   1.000
_cell.length_c   1.000
_cell.angle_alpha   90.00
_cell.angle_beta   90.00
_cell.angle_gamma   90.00
#
_symmetry.space_group_name_H-M   'P 1'
#
loop_
_entity.id
_entity.type
_entity.pdbx_description
1 polymer ?
#
loop_
_entity_poly.entity_id
_entity_poly.type
_entity_poly.pdbx_seq_one_letter_code
_entity_poly.pdbx_strand_id
1 'polypeptide(L)'
;PLPWKIECDAIRPEWWDGLARMIMDYQTEPFSKVVGIPRGGLPLQGAMEKYVTPGDHPWMVVDDVYTTGTSFREFCTTKQTMHAYKWCIFARKPLVIDEPHDVRALFTMPAK
;
A
#
# COMPACT_ATOMS: atom_id res chain seq x y z
N PRO A 1 -17.58 0.25 -19.30
CA PRO A 1 -16.54 -0.06 -18.32
C PRO A 1 -16.25 -1.55 -18.25
N LEU A 2 -15.02 -1.86 -18.00
CA LEU A 2 -14.61 -3.25 -17.93
C LEU A 2 -14.98 -3.82 -16.57
N PRO A 3 -15.45 -5.08 -16.53
CA PRO A 3 -15.90 -5.66 -15.25
C PRO A 3 -14.78 -5.78 -14.22
N TRP A 4 -13.54 -5.79 -14.67
CA TRP A 4 -12.41 -5.89 -13.74
C TRP A 4 -11.92 -4.53 -13.24
N LYS A 5 -12.54 -3.44 -13.67
CA LYS A 5 -12.11 -2.11 -13.21
C LYS A 5 -12.40 -1.97 -11.72
N ILE A 6 -11.38 -1.53 -11.00
CA ILE A 6 -11.48 -1.39 -9.56
C ILE A 6 -12.01 -0.01 -9.23
N GLU A 7 -13.10 0.02 -8.48
CA GLU A 7 -13.72 1.27 -8.02
C GLU A 7 -13.40 1.45 -6.55
N CYS A 8 -12.17 1.90 -6.27
CA CYS A 8 -11.73 2.02 -4.88
C CYS A 8 -12.56 3.02 -4.09
N ASP A 9 -13.15 4.01 -4.77
CA ASP A 9 -14.04 4.95 -4.11
C ASP A 9 -15.32 4.28 -3.58
N ALA A 10 -15.66 3.10 -4.10
CA ALA A 10 -16.83 2.36 -3.65
C ALA A 10 -16.54 1.48 -2.44
N ILE A 11 -15.29 1.39 -2.01
CA ILE A 11 -14.95 0.59 -0.83
C ILE A 11 -15.47 1.30 0.42
N ARG A 12 -16.24 0.58 1.21
CA ARG A 12 -16.83 1.14 2.42
C ARG A 12 -15.77 1.30 3.50
N PRO A 13 -15.94 2.29 4.40
CA PRO A 13 -14.95 2.53 5.45
C PRO A 13 -14.62 1.29 6.29
N GLU A 14 -15.64 0.47 6.60
CA GLU A 14 -15.40 -0.73 7.41
C GLU A 14 -14.55 -1.77 6.67
N TRP A 15 -14.57 -1.76 5.34
CA TRP A 15 -13.75 -2.69 4.56
C TRP A 15 -12.27 -2.31 4.62
N TRP A 16 -11.98 -1.02 4.74
CA TRP A 16 -10.58 -0.57 4.86
C TRP A 16 -9.93 -1.14 6.12
N ASP A 17 -10.69 -1.22 7.23
CA ASP A 17 -10.16 -1.84 8.45
C ASP A 17 -9.83 -3.31 8.23
N GLY A 18 -10.68 -4.03 7.51
CA GLY A 18 -10.42 -5.43 7.20
C GLY A 18 -9.20 -5.61 6.32
N LEU A 19 -9.05 -4.74 5.31
CA LEU A 19 -7.90 -4.80 4.41
C LEU A 19 -6.60 -4.47 5.16
N ALA A 20 -6.64 -3.48 6.05
CA ALA A 20 -5.49 -3.14 6.87
C ALA A 20 -5.07 -4.33 7.73
N ARG A 21 -6.04 -5.03 8.31
CA ARG A 21 -5.77 -6.21 9.12
C ARG A 21 -5.14 -7.32 8.29
N MET A 22 -5.57 -7.49 7.05
CA MET A 22 -4.96 -8.47 6.16
C MET A 22 -3.49 -8.15 5.89
N ILE A 23 -3.17 -6.86 5.71
CA ILE A 23 -1.77 -6.45 5.56
C ILE A 23 -0.98 -6.85 6.80
N MET A 24 -1.54 -6.62 7.98
CA MET A 24 -0.84 -6.94 9.22
C MET A 24 -0.63 -8.43 9.43
N ASP A 25 -1.41 -9.28 8.79
CA ASP A 25 -1.17 -10.71 8.83
C ASP A 25 0.14 -11.10 8.14
N TYR A 26 0.61 -10.27 7.21
CA TYR A 26 1.85 -10.50 6.47
C TYR A 26 2.99 -9.60 6.93
N GLN A 27 2.69 -8.45 7.47
CA GLN A 27 3.70 -7.48 7.89
C GLN A 27 4.11 -7.79 9.33
N THR A 28 5.20 -8.51 9.47
CA THR A 28 5.66 -8.95 10.79
C THR A 28 6.58 -7.95 11.46
N GLU A 29 7.27 -7.11 10.69
CA GLU A 29 8.17 -6.10 11.25
C GLU A 29 7.40 -4.83 11.59
N PRO A 30 7.80 -4.16 12.68
CA PRO A 30 7.15 -2.91 13.07
C PRO A 30 7.48 -1.77 12.13
N PHE A 31 6.56 -0.80 12.07
CA PHE A 31 6.77 0.44 11.33
C PHE A 31 6.34 1.61 12.20
N SER A 32 7.08 2.71 12.14
CA SER A 32 6.87 3.83 13.05
C SER A 32 5.92 4.88 12.50
N LYS A 33 5.60 4.82 11.21
CA LYS A 33 4.69 5.77 10.57
C LYS A 33 4.12 5.13 9.32
N VAL A 34 2.86 5.43 9.02
CA VAL A 34 2.24 5.02 7.77
C VAL A 34 1.81 6.26 6.99
N VAL A 35 2.08 6.26 5.69
CA VAL A 35 1.77 7.36 4.80
C VAL A 35 1.08 6.80 3.57
N GLY A 36 -0.07 7.37 3.21
CA GLY A 36 -0.79 6.96 2.01
C GLY A 36 -0.46 7.86 0.84
N ILE A 37 -0.27 7.26 -0.32
CA ILE A 37 -0.08 8.05 -1.54
C ILE A 37 -1.40 8.72 -1.88
N PRO A 38 -1.44 10.05 -1.92
CA PRO A 38 -2.68 10.72 -2.25
C PRO A 38 -3.09 10.41 -3.69
N ARG A 39 -4.31 10.32 -3.94
CA ARG A 39 -5.44 10.41 -3.04
C ARG A 39 -5.92 9.03 -2.59
N GLY A 40 -5.73 8.00 -3.44
CA GLY A 40 -6.29 6.67 -3.23
C GLY A 40 -5.75 5.94 -2.00
N GLY A 41 -4.53 6.26 -1.56
CA GLY A 41 -3.96 5.60 -0.40
C GLY A 41 -4.37 6.16 0.95
N LEU A 42 -5.08 7.29 0.98
CA LEU A 42 -5.42 7.94 2.23
C LEU A 42 -6.38 7.15 3.11
N PRO A 43 -7.41 6.49 2.58
CA PRO A 43 -8.26 5.67 3.43
C PRO A 43 -7.50 4.54 4.11
N LEU A 44 -6.57 3.91 3.37
CA LEU A 44 -5.77 2.83 3.94
C LEU A 44 -4.80 3.37 4.99
N GLN A 45 -4.22 4.54 4.75
CA GLN A 45 -3.40 5.19 5.77
C GLN A 45 -4.15 5.33 7.08
N GLY A 46 -5.39 5.85 7.02
CA GLY A 46 -6.19 6.02 8.21
C GLY A 46 -6.46 4.71 8.93
N ALA A 47 -6.73 3.65 8.17
CA ALA A 47 -7.00 2.34 8.75
C ALA A 47 -5.76 1.69 9.36
N MET A 48 -4.57 2.03 8.84
CA MET A 48 -3.32 1.43 9.31
C MET A 48 -2.71 2.15 10.50
N GLU A 49 -3.16 3.36 10.82
CA GLU A 49 -2.49 4.17 11.84
C GLU A 49 -2.51 3.54 13.23
N LYS A 50 -3.52 2.76 13.52
CA LYS A 50 -3.60 2.07 14.83
C LYS A 50 -2.57 0.97 15.00
N TYR A 51 -1.89 0.58 13.93
CA TYR A 51 -0.89 -0.49 13.98
C TYR A 51 0.54 0.04 14.04
N VAL A 52 0.70 1.35 14.08
CA VAL A 52 2.02 1.98 14.14
C VAL A 52 2.67 1.67 15.48
N THR A 53 3.95 1.33 15.45
CA THR A 53 4.75 1.08 16.66
C THR A 53 5.72 2.24 16.85
N PRO A 54 5.61 3.00 17.94
CA PRO A 54 6.55 4.10 18.18
C PRO A 54 7.98 3.58 18.29
N GLY A 55 8.92 4.40 17.84
CA GLY A 55 10.34 4.07 17.95
C GLY A 55 11.06 4.25 16.63
N ASP A 56 12.29 3.74 16.57
CA ASP A 56 13.15 3.88 15.41
C ASP A 56 12.93 2.70 14.46
N HIS A 57 11.82 2.75 13.74
CA HIS A 57 11.43 1.71 12.78
C HIS A 57 11.22 2.34 11.41
N PRO A 58 11.33 1.55 10.35
CA PRO A 58 11.01 2.06 9.00
C PRO A 58 9.56 2.54 8.93
N TRP A 59 9.31 3.39 7.97
CA TRP A 59 7.95 3.82 7.66
C TRP A 59 7.26 2.79 6.78
N MET A 60 5.96 2.94 6.58
CA MET A 60 5.19 2.18 5.61
C MET A 60 4.49 3.16 4.67
N VAL A 61 4.58 2.91 3.38
CA VAL A 61 3.89 3.68 2.35
C VAL A 61 2.83 2.78 1.73
N VAL A 62 1.61 3.27 1.65
CA VAL A 62 0.49 2.47 1.16
C VAL A 62 -0.24 3.17 0.03
N ASP A 63 -0.82 2.39 -0.87
CA ASP A 63 -1.67 2.89 -1.93
C ASP A 63 -2.78 1.87 -2.19
N ASP A 64 -3.78 2.26 -2.96
CA ASP A 64 -4.88 1.36 -3.27
C ASP A 64 -4.53 0.41 -4.42
N VAL A 65 -4.00 0.92 -5.52
CA VAL A 65 -3.75 0.14 -6.73
C VAL A 65 -2.33 0.37 -7.24
N TYR A 66 -1.68 -0.72 -7.63
CA TYR A 66 -0.38 -0.68 -8.31
C TYR A 66 -0.63 -1.06 -9.78
N THR A 67 -0.27 -0.18 -10.69
CA THR A 67 -0.37 -0.47 -12.12
C THR A 67 1.00 -0.53 -12.78
N THR A 68 1.76 0.54 -12.71
CA THR A 68 3.10 0.61 -13.31
C THR A 68 4.20 0.82 -12.29
N GLY A 69 3.83 1.12 -11.05
CA GLY A 69 4.78 1.47 -10.01
C GLY A 69 5.21 2.92 -10.01
N THR A 70 4.72 3.71 -10.97
CA THR A 70 5.10 5.12 -11.09
C THR A 70 4.72 5.91 -9.84
N SER A 71 3.52 5.67 -9.29
CA SER A 71 3.07 6.39 -8.10
C SER A 71 4.03 6.20 -6.93
N PHE A 72 4.48 4.97 -6.71
CA PHE A 72 5.41 4.71 -5.62
C PHE A 72 6.77 5.37 -5.88
N ARG A 73 7.27 5.28 -7.10
CA ARG A 73 8.56 5.90 -7.44
C ARG A 73 8.53 7.41 -7.30
N GLU A 74 7.43 8.03 -7.72
CA GLU A 74 7.31 9.48 -7.65
C GLU A 74 7.06 9.98 -6.23
N PHE A 75 6.35 9.21 -5.44
CA PHE A 75 6.05 9.59 -4.07
C PHE A 75 7.23 9.34 -3.13
N CYS A 76 7.92 8.23 -3.31
CA CYS A 76 8.96 7.77 -2.38
C CYS A 76 10.32 8.34 -2.80
N THR A 77 10.53 9.62 -2.50
CA THR A 77 11.75 10.33 -2.90
C THR A 77 12.65 10.72 -1.72
N THR A 78 12.16 10.55 -0.49
CA THR A 78 12.98 10.83 0.70
C THR A 78 13.59 9.53 1.19
N LYS A 79 14.63 9.65 2.04
CA LYS A 79 15.28 8.47 2.60
C LYS A 79 14.28 7.58 3.34
N GLN A 80 13.41 8.19 4.13
CA GLN A 80 12.42 7.44 4.92
C GLN A 80 11.43 6.70 4.02
N THR A 81 10.97 7.34 2.95
CA THR A 81 9.99 6.71 2.07
C THR A 81 10.63 5.71 1.12
N MET A 82 11.86 5.95 0.68
CA MET A 82 12.55 5.00 -0.19
C MET A 82 12.79 3.66 0.49
N HIS A 83 13.10 3.69 1.79
CA HIS A 83 13.38 2.48 2.54
C HIS A 83 12.18 1.97 3.34
N ALA A 84 11.01 2.57 3.13
CA ALA A 84 9.78 2.17 3.81
C ALA A 84 9.29 0.83 3.29
N TYR A 85 8.52 0.13 4.12
CA TYR A 85 7.70 -0.99 3.64
C TYR A 85 6.63 -0.41 2.71
N LYS A 86 6.33 -1.12 1.62
CA LYS A 86 5.38 -0.61 0.62
C LYS A 86 4.31 -1.64 0.36
N TRP A 87 3.06 -1.22 0.50
CA TRP A 87 1.91 -2.09 0.33
C TRP A 87 0.86 -1.43 -0.55
N CYS A 88 0.19 -2.24 -1.35
CA CYS A 88 -1.03 -1.82 -2.04
C CYS A 88 -2.08 -2.91 -1.87
N ILE A 89 -3.33 -2.58 -2.19
CA ILE A 89 -4.41 -3.56 -2.10
C ILE A 89 -4.42 -4.42 -3.36
N PHE A 90 -4.43 -3.80 -4.53
CA PHE A 90 -4.52 -4.50 -5.80
C PHE A 90 -3.35 -4.16 -6.70
N ALA A 91 -2.76 -5.19 -7.31
CA ALA A 91 -1.79 -5.00 -8.39
C ALA A 91 -2.38 -5.58 -9.68
N ARG A 92 -2.32 -4.82 -10.76
CA ARG A 92 -2.92 -5.24 -12.03
C ARG A 92 -2.07 -6.22 -12.80
N LYS A 93 -0.80 -6.34 -12.45
CA LYS A 93 0.11 -7.29 -13.07
C LYS A 93 1.13 -7.72 -12.05
N PRO A 94 1.89 -8.78 -12.33
CA PRO A 94 2.89 -9.22 -11.37
C PRO A 94 3.81 -8.09 -10.96
N LEU A 95 4.09 -8.03 -9.68
CA LEU A 95 4.98 -7.01 -9.13
C LEU A 95 6.41 -7.34 -9.55
N VAL A 96 7.13 -6.30 -9.94
CA VAL A 96 8.54 -6.42 -10.28
C VAL A 96 9.34 -5.91 -9.09
N ILE A 97 10.37 -6.67 -8.72
CA ILE A 97 11.27 -6.22 -7.69
C ILE A 97 12.08 -5.06 -8.25
N ASP A 98 11.98 -3.92 -7.61
CA ASP A 98 12.57 -2.67 -8.09
C ASP A 98 13.16 -1.94 -6.88
N GLU A 99 14.32 -2.41 -6.44
CA GLU A 99 14.95 -1.85 -5.27
C GLU A 99 15.21 -0.35 -5.43
N PRO A 100 14.88 0.49 -4.47
CA PRO A 100 14.34 0.15 -3.14
C PRO A 100 12.80 0.09 -3.08
N HIS A 101 12.12 0.08 -4.21
CA HIS A 101 10.67 0.20 -4.28
C HIS A 101 9.98 -1.17 -4.42
N ASP A 102 10.30 -2.09 -3.52
CA ASP A 102 9.64 -3.40 -3.46
C ASP A 102 8.24 -3.25 -2.90
N VAL A 103 7.25 -3.31 -3.76
CA VAL A 103 5.87 -3.15 -3.36
C VAL A 103 5.20 -4.51 -3.22
N ARG A 104 4.50 -4.71 -2.12
CA ARG A 104 3.69 -5.92 -1.88
C ARG A 104 2.23 -5.60 -2.12
N ALA A 105 1.48 -6.58 -2.58
CA ALA A 105 0.05 -6.43 -2.83
C ALA A 105 -0.72 -7.52 -2.12
N LEU A 106 -1.90 -7.16 -1.60
CA LEU A 106 -2.79 -8.17 -1.04
C LEU A 106 -3.38 -9.04 -2.14
N PHE A 107 -3.74 -8.44 -3.26
CA PHE A 107 -4.34 -9.16 -4.38
C PHE A 107 -3.63 -8.77 -5.67
N THR A 108 -3.26 -9.76 -6.46
CA THR A 108 -2.67 -9.52 -7.77
C THR A 108 -3.65 -10.00 -8.82
N MET A 109 -4.02 -9.10 -9.72
CA MET A 109 -4.95 -9.42 -10.80
C MET A 109 -4.18 -9.90 -12.02
N PRO A 110 -4.74 -10.84 -12.80
CA PRO A 110 -4.04 -11.33 -13.98
C PRO A 110 -3.76 -10.21 -14.97
N ALA A 111 -2.59 -10.27 -15.57
CA ALA A 111 -2.25 -9.38 -16.68
C ALA A 111 -2.98 -9.86 -17.94
N LYS A 112 -3.41 -8.92 -18.73
CA LYS A 112 -4.07 -9.26 -20.00
C LYS A 112 -3.33 -8.62 -21.11
#